data_71495498ab98febf853320f3106df0c5
#
_entry.id   71495498ab98febf853320f3106df0c5
#
_cell.length_a   1.000
_cell.length_b   1.000
_cell.length_c   1.000
_cell.angle_alpha   90.00
_cell.angle_beta   90.00
_cell.angle_gamma   90.00
#
_symmetry.space_group_name_H-M   'P 1'
#
loop_
_entity.id
_entity.type
_entity.pdbx_description
1 polymer ?
#
loop_
_entity_poly.entity_id
_entity_poly.type
_entity_poly.pdbx_seq_one_letter_code
_entity_poly.pdbx_strand_id
1 'polypeptide(L)'
;MPARNRWMLLLPLLASAAYAEETPREPDLRSRPEFRLHEAEAKPIDREKVPGQVREKGKVLQIDGETLLKNPELLSRAMYSAVVSNNIAGIRVILPIYLQQAQQDKMLALYAQGILAQADGRVKEAISHYRELIAAQPDAPAVRMRLAAALFENRQNEAAADQFDRLKAENLPPQLMEQVELYRKALRERDAWKVNGGFSVTREHNINQAPKRQQYGKWTFPKQVDGTAVNYRLGAEKKWSLKNGWYTTAGGDVSGRVYPGNKKFNDMTAGVSGGIGFADRRKDAGLAVFHERRTYGNDAYSYTNGARLYFNRWQTPKWQTLSSAEWGRLKNTRRARSDNTHLQISNSLVFYRNARQYWMGGLDFYRERNPADRGDNFNRYGLRFAWGQEWGGSGLSSLLRLGAAKRHYEKPGFFSGFKGERRRDKELNTSLSLWHRALYFKGITPRLTLSHRETRSNDVFNEYEKNRAFVEFNKTF
;
A
#
# COMPACT_ATOMS: atom_id res chain seq x y z
N MET A 1 21.29 -23.35 23.00
CA MET A 1 21.09 -23.02 21.57
C MET A 1 19.86 -22.15 21.49
N PRO A 2 19.94 -20.83 21.19
CA PRO A 2 18.78 -19.96 21.17
C PRO A 2 18.07 -20.02 19.82
N ALA A 3 16.75 -20.19 19.86
CA ALA A 3 15.85 -20.18 18.71
C ALA A 3 15.83 -18.77 18.09
N ARG A 4 16.36 -18.65 16.88
CA ARG A 4 16.35 -17.41 16.08
C ARG A 4 14.92 -17.08 15.67
N ASN A 5 14.46 -15.91 16.07
CA ASN A 5 13.21 -15.28 15.63
C ASN A 5 13.15 -15.15 14.10
N ARG A 6 12.27 -15.93 13.46
CA ARG A 6 12.10 -16.02 11.99
C ARG A 6 10.81 -15.37 11.49
N TRP A 7 10.26 -14.36 12.17
CA TRP A 7 8.91 -13.85 11.87
C TRP A 7 8.85 -12.53 11.12
N MET A 8 9.98 -12.01 10.63
CA MET A 8 10.04 -10.63 10.07
C MET A 8 9.87 -10.52 8.54
N LEU A 9 9.45 -11.55 7.82
CA LEU A 9 9.60 -11.59 6.35
C LEU A 9 8.31 -11.77 5.53
N LEU A 10 7.12 -11.57 6.09
CA LEU A 10 5.87 -11.90 5.37
C LEU A 10 5.10 -10.73 4.76
N LEU A 11 5.57 -9.49 4.82
CA LEU A 11 4.78 -8.32 4.42
C LEU A 11 5.15 -7.59 3.12
N PRO A 12 6.30 -7.79 2.45
CA PRO A 12 6.54 -7.18 1.14
C PRO A 12 5.70 -7.75 -0.01
N LEU A 13 4.93 -8.83 0.23
CA LEU A 13 4.26 -9.59 -0.82
C LEU A 13 2.95 -8.97 -1.36
N LEU A 14 2.42 -7.94 -0.70
CA LEU A 14 1.17 -7.28 -1.14
C LEU A 14 1.39 -6.23 -2.23
N ALA A 15 2.57 -5.65 -2.31
CA ALA A 15 2.86 -4.54 -3.22
C ALA A 15 3.16 -4.97 -4.68
N SER A 16 3.64 -6.20 -4.90
CA SER A 16 4.06 -6.64 -6.24
C SER A 16 2.95 -7.22 -7.11
N ALA A 17 1.73 -7.24 -6.62
CA ALA A 17 0.66 -8.04 -7.17
C ALA A 17 -0.23 -7.36 -8.23
N ALA A 18 -0.03 -6.09 -8.55
CA ALA A 18 -0.98 -5.30 -9.36
C ALA A 18 -0.66 -5.19 -10.85
N TYR A 19 0.37 -5.84 -11.38
CA TYR A 19 0.81 -5.55 -12.75
C TYR A 19 0.88 -6.75 -13.68
N ALA A 20 -0.25 -7.10 -14.27
CA ALA A 20 -0.26 -7.64 -15.62
C ALA A 20 -0.48 -6.47 -16.58
N GLU A 21 0.60 -5.85 -17.08
CA GLU A 21 0.50 -4.77 -18.05
C GLU A 21 -0.17 -5.24 -19.34
N GLU A 22 -1.18 -4.47 -19.79
CA GLU A 22 -1.71 -4.57 -21.12
C GLU A 22 -0.65 -4.12 -22.13
N THR A 23 -0.25 -4.98 -23.04
CA THR A 23 0.47 -4.53 -24.23
C THR A 23 -0.50 -3.87 -25.19
N PRO A 24 -0.27 -2.64 -25.61
CA PRO A 24 -1.09 -1.98 -26.60
C PRO A 24 -0.99 -2.65 -27.95
N ARG A 25 -2.08 -2.66 -28.71
CA ARG A 25 -2.04 -2.92 -30.16
C ARG A 25 -1.16 -1.87 -30.82
N GLU A 26 -0.41 -2.24 -31.85
CA GLU A 26 0.36 -1.26 -32.62
C GLU A 26 -0.54 -0.61 -33.68
N PRO A 27 -0.70 0.70 -33.67
CA PRO A 27 -0.46 1.62 -32.58
C PRO A 27 -1.67 1.70 -31.68
N ASP A 28 -1.78 0.84 -30.68
CA ASP A 28 -2.90 0.89 -29.74
C ASP A 28 -2.66 1.96 -28.67
N LEU A 29 -3.11 3.14 -28.97
CA LEU A 29 -3.12 4.29 -28.07
C LEU A 29 -4.12 4.16 -26.92
N ARG A 30 -4.94 3.11 -26.92
CA ARG A 30 -6.09 2.92 -26.01
C ARG A 30 -5.80 2.01 -24.85
N SER A 31 -4.75 1.20 -24.96
CA SER A 31 -4.34 0.35 -23.86
C SER A 31 -3.28 1.06 -23.04
N ARG A 32 -3.66 1.46 -21.86
CA ARG A 32 -2.74 2.03 -20.90
C ARG A 32 -2.30 0.98 -19.90
N PRO A 33 -1.10 1.15 -19.32
CA PRO A 33 -0.73 0.37 -18.17
C PRO A 33 -1.84 0.45 -17.11
N GLU A 34 -2.10 -0.67 -16.47
CA GLU A 34 -2.99 -0.68 -15.31
C GLU A 34 -2.50 0.34 -14.30
N PHE A 35 -3.45 1.00 -13.65
CA PHE A 35 -3.19 2.00 -12.64
C PHE A 35 -2.20 1.44 -11.61
N ARG A 36 -1.06 2.07 -11.51
CA ARG A 36 -0.12 1.83 -10.42
C ARG A 36 -0.72 2.46 -9.17
N LEU A 37 -1.44 1.66 -8.38
CA LEU A 37 -1.63 2.03 -7.00
C LEU A 37 -0.23 2.25 -6.44
N HIS A 38 0.12 3.48 -6.11
CA HIS A 38 1.13 3.73 -5.11
C HIS A 38 0.53 3.13 -3.84
N GLU A 39 0.76 1.84 -3.67
CA GLU A 39 0.48 1.19 -2.42
C GLU A 39 1.40 1.89 -1.42
N ALA A 40 0.83 2.91 -0.76
CA ALA A 40 1.40 3.36 0.47
C ALA A 40 1.51 2.09 1.31
N GLU A 41 2.75 1.64 1.55
CA GLU A 41 3.02 0.55 2.46
C GLU A 41 2.51 0.92 3.85
N ALA A 42 1.22 0.77 4.06
CA ALA A 42 0.68 0.66 5.39
C ALA A 42 1.06 -0.75 5.87
N LYS A 43 2.33 -0.92 6.25
CA LYS A 43 2.73 -2.08 7.05
C LYS A 43 1.78 -2.07 8.24
N PRO A 44 1.05 -3.17 8.54
CA PRO A 44 0.45 -3.32 9.85
C PRO A 44 1.61 -3.04 10.82
N ILE A 45 1.41 -2.10 11.73
CA ILE A 45 2.34 -1.91 12.83
C ILE A 45 2.26 -3.26 13.55
N ASP A 46 3.28 -4.10 13.37
CA ASP A 46 3.46 -5.25 14.23
C ASP A 46 3.41 -4.66 15.65
N ARG A 47 2.38 -5.05 16.39
CA ARG A 47 2.40 -4.86 17.82
C ARG A 47 3.52 -5.78 18.28
N GLU A 48 4.75 -5.28 18.31
CA GLU A 48 5.84 -5.96 18.94
C GLU A 48 5.32 -6.44 20.28
N LYS A 49 5.35 -7.75 20.46
CA LYS A 49 5.14 -8.33 21.76
C LYS A 49 6.22 -7.73 22.62
N VAL A 50 5.85 -6.79 23.46
CA VAL A 50 6.70 -6.34 24.58
C VAL A 50 7.20 -7.60 25.28
N PRO A 51 8.50 -7.79 25.47
CA PRO A 51 9.05 -8.99 26.11
C PRO A 51 8.28 -9.28 27.38
N GLY A 52 7.84 -10.51 27.54
CA GLY A 52 6.87 -10.94 28.52
C GLY A 52 7.24 -10.45 29.92
N GLN A 53 6.34 -9.69 30.52
CA GLN A 53 6.35 -9.43 31.94
C GLN A 53 6.19 -10.77 32.66
N VAL A 54 7.17 -11.14 33.45
CA VAL A 54 7.07 -12.21 34.42
C VAL A 54 5.90 -11.89 35.35
N ARG A 55 4.81 -12.64 35.22
CA ARG A 55 3.69 -12.57 36.16
C ARG A 55 4.14 -13.23 37.46
N GLU A 56 4.61 -12.47 38.41
CA GLU A 56 4.60 -12.92 39.80
C GLU A 56 3.15 -13.10 40.24
N LYS A 57 2.83 -14.29 40.75
CA LYS A 57 1.55 -14.58 41.38
C LYS A 57 1.50 -13.88 42.75
N GLY A 58 1.22 -12.56 42.73
CA GLY A 58 0.87 -11.83 43.95
C GLY A 58 -0.55 -12.18 44.41
N LYS A 59 -0.77 -12.22 45.72
CA LYS A 59 -2.12 -12.33 46.31
C LYS A 59 -2.98 -11.20 45.77
N VAL A 60 -4.08 -11.55 45.10
CA VAL A 60 -5.08 -10.56 44.62
C VAL A 60 -5.90 -10.12 45.85
N LEU A 61 -5.67 -8.92 46.34
CA LEU A 61 -6.55 -8.26 47.29
C LEU A 61 -7.77 -7.71 46.53
N GLN A 62 -8.94 -8.23 46.83
CA GLN A 62 -10.21 -7.64 46.36
C GLN A 62 -10.60 -6.51 47.31
N ILE A 63 -10.53 -5.27 46.83
CA ILE A 63 -10.94 -4.09 47.57
C ILE A 63 -12.00 -3.39 46.73
N ASP A 64 -13.13 -3.06 47.32
CA ASP A 64 -14.21 -2.30 46.64
C ASP A 64 -13.85 -0.81 46.45
N GLY A 65 -14.49 -0.15 45.48
CA GLY A 65 -14.23 1.25 45.15
C GLY A 65 -14.51 2.24 46.25
N GLU A 66 -15.51 1.98 47.11
CA GLU A 66 -15.86 2.86 48.22
C GLU A 66 -14.80 2.80 49.35
N THR A 67 -14.31 1.61 49.62
CA THR A 67 -13.19 1.42 50.56
C THR A 67 -11.92 2.09 50.07
N LEU A 68 -11.65 2.08 48.77
CA LEU A 68 -10.52 2.80 48.15
C LEU A 68 -10.70 4.32 48.29
N LEU A 69 -11.87 4.87 48.05
CA LEU A 69 -12.16 6.30 48.20
C LEU A 69 -11.97 6.80 49.63
N LYS A 70 -12.26 6.00 50.64
CA LYS A 70 -12.10 6.32 52.08
C LYS A 70 -10.62 6.25 52.51
N ASN A 71 -9.73 5.67 51.69
CA ASN A 71 -8.30 5.52 51.95
C ASN A 71 -7.44 6.16 50.86
N PRO A 72 -7.28 7.51 50.85
CA PRO A 72 -6.54 8.23 49.82
C PRO A 72 -5.13 7.75 49.56
N GLU A 73 -4.42 7.37 50.65
CA GLU A 73 -3.05 6.88 50.58
C GLU A 73 -2.95 5.52 49.87
N LEU A 74 -3.87 4.59 50.22
CA LEU A 74 -3.95 3.27 49.57
C LEU A 74 -4.31 3.40 48.10
N LEU A 75 -5.23 4.30 47.75
CA LEU A 75 -5.63 4.56 46.36
C LEU A 75 -4.48 5.16 45.54
N SER A 76 -3.73 6.08 46.12
CA SER A 76 -2.53 6.68 45.48
C SER A 76 -1.43 5.63 45.27
N ARG A 77 -1.19 4.76 46.23
CA ARG A 77 -0.23 3.64 46.10
C ARG A 77 -0.67 2.63 45.03
N ALA A 78 -1.96 2.29 45.01
CA ALA A 78 -2.55 1.38 44.00
C ALA A 78 -2.40 1.97 42.60
N MET A 79 -2.70 3.28 42.47
CA MET A 79 -2.57 3.99 41.18
C MET A 79 -1.11 4.05 40.72
N TYR A 80 -0.20 4.42 41.59
CA TYR A 80 1.24 4.44 41.31
C TYR A 80 1.74 3.05 40.88
N SER A 81 1.39 2.00 41.66
CA SER A 81 1.76 0.62 41.34
C SER A 81 1.21 0.18 39.99
N ALA A 82 -0.04 0.49 39.67
CA ALA A 82 -0.66 0.15 38.37
C ALA A 82 0.04 0.86 37.20
N VAL A 83 0.43 2.12 37.39
CA VAL A 83 1.16 2.92 36.39
C VAL A 83 2.57 2.37 36.16
N VAL A 84 3.34 2.13 37.24
CA VAL A 84 4.73 1.63 37.16
C VAL A 84 4.78 0.23 36.54
N SER A 85 3.83 -0.65 36.92
CA SER A 85 3.74 -1.99 36.36
C SER A 85 3.09 -2.03 34.96
N ASN A 86 2.71 -0.87 34.41
CA ASN A 86 1.97 -0.76 33.14
C ASN A 86 0.71 -1.67 33.08
N ASN A 87 0.02 -1.82 34.20
CA ASN A 87 -1.19 -2.60 34.32
C ASN A 87 -2.39 -1.81 33.79
N ILE A 88 -2.65 -1.89 32.47
CA ILE A 88 -3.72 -1.16 31.80
C ILE A 88 -5.10 -1.45 32.42
N ALA A 89 -5.35 -2.72 32.76
CA ALA A 89 -6.62 -3.12 33.37
C ALA A 89 -6.79 -2.49 34.76
N GLY A 90 -5.74 -2.48 35.59
CA GLY A 90 -5.72 -1.82 36.88
C GLY A 90 -5.92 -0.31 36.76
N ILE A 91 -5.18 0.35 35.86
CA ILE A 91 -5.34 1.79 35.60
C ILE A 91 -6.78 2.11 35.21
N ARG A 92 -7.39 1.32 34.33
CA ARG A 92 -8.78 1.52 33.85
C ARG A 92 -9.82 1.47 34.97
N VAL A 93 -9.61 0.64 35.97
CA VAL A 93 -10.50 0.52 37.14
C VAL A 93 -10.21 1.61 38.17
N ILE A 94 -8.93 1.87 38.46
CA ILE A 94 -8.55 2.76 39.57
C ILE A 94 -8.66 4.24 39.17
N LEU A 95 -8.35 4.62 37.93
CA LEU A 95 -8.29 6.02 37.52
C LEU A 95 -9.61 6.79 37.71
N PRO A 96 -10.82 6.28 37.38
CA PRO A 96 -12.07 6.99 37.62
C PRO A 96 -12.29 7.29 39.11
N ILE A 97 -11.86 6.40 40.01
CA ILE A 97 -11.95 6.56 41.46
C ILE A 97 -10.91 7.58 41.92
N TYR A 98 -9.69 7.48 41.41
CA TYR A 98 -8.61 8.38 41.72
C TYR A 98 -8.90 9.84 41.37
N LEU A 99 -9.57 10.08 40.23
CA LEU A 99 -9.96 11.42 39.78
C LEU A 99 -11.04 12.08 40.65
N GLN A 100 -11.72 11.36 41.56
CA GLN A 100 -12.71 11.90 42.51
C GLN A 100 -12.05 12.45 43.78
N GLN A 101 -10.77 12.18 43.99
CA GLN A 101 -10.06 12.70 45.17
C GLN A 101 -9.72 14.18 45.03
N ALA A 102 -10.03 14.98 46.07
CA ALA A 102 -9.71 16.41 46.08
C ALA A 102 -8.19 16.70 46.06
N GLN A 103 -7.39 15.83 46.67
CA GLN A 103 -5.92 15.96 46.79
C GLN A 103 -5.17 14.96 45.92
N GLN A 104 -5.66 14.66 44.75
CA GLN A 104 -4.99 13.77 43.79
C GLN A 104 -3.68 14.38 43.27
N ASP A 105 -2.67 13.57 43.05
CA ASP A 105 -1.51 13.96 42.26
C ASP A 105 -1.91 14.11 40.77
N LYS A 106 -2.01 15.37 40.34
CA LYS A 106 -2.41 15.71 38.95
C LYS A 106 -1.45 15.15 37.92
N MET A 107 -0.17 15.03 38.22
CA MET A 107 0.84 14.52 37.30
C MET A 107 0.69 13.01 37.13
N LEU A 108 0.46 12.27 38.22
CA LEU A 108 0.16 10.82 38.15
C LEU A 108 -1.15 10.55 37.41
N ALA A 109 -2.18 11.35 37.68
CA ALA A 109 -3.47 11.26 36.96
C ALA A 109 -3.29 11.47 35.47
N LEU A 110 -2.59 12.53 35.07
CA LEU A 110 -2.34 12.87 33.66
C LEU A 110 -1.51 11.80 32.95
N TYR A 111 -0.53 11.22 33.68
CA TYR A 111 0.28 10.13 33.14
C TYR A 111 -0.57 8.87 32.91
N ALA A 112 -1.42 8.52 33.83
CA ALA A 112 -2.35 7.41 33.71
C ALA A 112 -3.37 7.61 32.56
N GLN A 113 -3.92 8.82 32.43
CA GLN A 113 -4.77 9.19 31.28
C GLN A 113 -4.04 9.01 29.95
N GLY A 114 -2.79 9.45 29.88
CA GLY A 114 -1.94 9.25 28.70
C GLY A 114 -1.74 7.77 28.35
N ILE A 115 -1.47 6.93 29.35
CA ILE A 115 -1.32 5.47 29.17
C ILE A 115 -2.61 4.84 28.66
N LEU A 116 -3.77 5.16 29.25
CA LEU A 116 -5.06 4.64 28.80
C LEU A 116 -5.43 5.13 27.41
N ALA A 117 -5.24 6.42 27.12
CA ALA A 117 -5.49 6.98 25.80
C ALA A 117 -4.66 6.27 24.73
N GLN A 118 -3.38 5.99 25.02
CA GLN A 118 -2.52 5.24 24.09
C GLN A 118 -3.01 3.79 23.93
N ALA A 119 -3.36 3.09 25.01
CA ALA A 119 -3.86 1.72 24.96
C ALA A 119 -5.18 1.60 24.17
N ASP A 120 -6.05 2.60 24.29
CA ASP A 120 -7.31 2.69 23.55
C ASP A 120 -7.13 3.16 22.09
N GLY A 121 -5.91 3.50 21.70
CA GLY A 121 -5.61 3.97 20.34
C GLY A 121 -5.97 5.43 20.09
N ARG A 122 -6.25 6.21 21.13
CA ARG A 122 -6.45 7.67 21.12
C ARG A 122 -5.09 8.40 21.23
N VAL A 123 -4.16 8.05 20.32
CA VAL A 123 -2.74 8.42 20.42
C VAL A 123 -2.53 9.93 20.44
N LYS A 124 -3.36 10.72 19.74
CA LYS A 124 -3.24 12.20 19.77
C LYS A 124 -3.51 12.77 21.16
N GLU A 125 -4.48 12.22 21.86
CA GLU A 125 -4.80 12.57 23.24
C GLU A 125 -3.66 12.17 24.19
N ALA A 126 -3.12 10.96 24.04
CA ALA A 126 -1.94 10.54 24.80
C ALA A 126 -0.73 11.49 24.59
N ILE A 127 -0.47 11.92 23.36
CA ILE A 127 0.59 12.90 23.05
C ILE A 127 0.34 14.23 23.77
N SER A 128 -0.92 14.70 23.84
CA SER A 128 -1.27 15.93 24.56
C SER A 128 -0.93 15.82 26.05
N HIS A 129 -1.38 14.74 26.70
CA HIS A 129 -1.08 14.49 28.11
C HIS A 129 0.42 14.37 28.40
N TYR A 130 1.16 13.63 27.58
CA TYR A 130 2.61 13.50 27.76
C TYR A 130 3.37 14.81 27.51
N ARG A 131 2.91 15.67 26.57
CA ARG A 131 3.51 17.00 26.34
C ARG A 131 3.30 17.92 27.53
N GLU A 132 2.12 17.90 28.13
CA GLU A 132 1.78 18.66 29.32
C GLU A 132 2.68 18.24 30.50
N LEU A 133 2.88 16.93 30.69
CA LEU A 133 3.78 16.38 31.68
C LEU A 133 5.24 16.82 31.48
N ILE A 134 5.74 16.71 30.23
CA ILE A 134 7.13 17.13 29.93
C ILE A 134 7.31 18.64 30.04
N ALA A 135 6.25 19.43 29.78
CA ALA A 135 6.32 20.88 29.99
C ALA A 135 6.44 21.24 31.49
N ALA A 136 5.78 20.47 32.38
CA ALA A 136 5.86 20.66 33.82
C ALA A 136 7.12 20.02 34.44
N GLN A 137 7.58 18.88 33.93
CA GLN A 137 8.76 18.14 34.39
C GLN A 137 9.64 17.71 33.21
N PRO A 138 10.54 18.59 32.73
CA PRO A 138 11.40 18.31 31.60
C PRO A 138 12.34 17.11 31.79
N ASP A 139 12.76 16.82 33.02
CA ASP A 139 13.72 15.78 33.37
C ASP A 139 13.02 14.44 33.75
N ALA A 140 11.95 14.07 33.04
CA ALA A 140 11.22 12.85 33.28
C ALA A 140 11.43 11.84 32.12
N PRO A 141 12.53 11.03 32.12
CA PRO A 141 12.87 10.16 30.99
C PRO A 141 11.80 9.12 30.68
N ALA A 142 11.09 8.60 31.67
CA ALA A 142 10.00 7.65 31.46
C ALA A 142 8.82 8.27 30.68
N VAL A 143 8.46 9.52 31.01
CA VAL A 143 7.41 10.25 30.28
C VAL A 143 7.88 10.61 28.88
N ARG A 144 9.14 11.06 28.74
CA ARG A 144 9.76 11.38 27.43
C ARG A 144 9.76 10.15 26.51
N MET A 145 10.09 8.97 27.04
CA MET A 145 10.05 7.72 26.29
C MET A 145 8.63 7.40 25.78
N ARG A 146 7.61 7.59 26.63
CA ARG A 146 6.19 7.43 26.24
C ARG A 146 5.78 8.42 25.18
N LEU A 147 6.15 9.69 25.33
CA LEU A 147 5.90 10.73 24.35
C LEU A 147 6.54 10.36 23.00
N ALA A 148 7.82 9.99 23.01
CA ALA A 148 8.55 9.59 21.81
C ALA A 148 7.89 8.40 21.09
N ALA A 149 7.50 7.36 21.84
CA ALA A 149 6.81 6.20 21.31
C ALA A 149 5.41 6.55 20.73
N ALA A 150 4.65 7.41 21.42
CA ALA A 150 3.34 7.86 20.94
C ALA A 150 3.47 8.73 19.66
N LEU A 151 4.47 9.59 19.58
CA LEU A 151 4.79 10.38 18.37
C LEU A 151 5.19 9.47 17.21
N PHE A 152 6.03 8.46 17.46
CA PHE A 152 6.41 7.45 16.47
C PHE A 152 5.20 6.69 15.95
N GLU A 153 4.30 6.26 16.83
CA GLU A 153 3.04 5.58 16.49
C GLU A 153 2.13 6.47 15.64
N ASN A 154 2.08 7.78 15.96
CA ASN A 154 1.27 8.76 15.23
C ASN A 154 1.95 9.30 13.95
N ARG A 155 3.06 8.72 13.51
CA ARG A 155 3.82 9.14 12.31
C ARG A 155 4.38 10.57 12.37
N GLN A 156 4.50 11.16 13.53
CA GLN A 156 5.21 12.43 13.75
C GLN A 156 6.71 12.14 13.89
N ASN A 157 7.33 11.68 12.81
CA ASN A 157 8.66 11.07 12.82
C ASN A 157 9.75 12.08 13.25
N GLU A 158 9.67 13.32 12.80
CA GLU A 158 10.63 14.38 13.18
C GLU A 158 10.57 14.64 14.69
N ALA A 159 9.36 14.87 15.25
CA ALA A 159 9.20 15.11 16.68
C ALA A 159 9.56 13.87 17.52
N ALA A 160 9.31 12.66 17.04
CA ALA A 160 9.73 11.43 17.71
C ALA A 160 11.25 11.33 17.74
N ALA A 161 11.93 11.64 16.63
CA ALA A 161 13.40 11.65 16.56
C ALA A 161 14.02 12.62 17.58
N ASP A 162 13.50 13.87 17.65
CA ASP A 162 13.96 14.86 18.63
C ASP A 162 13.86 14.32 20.07
N GLN A 163 12.73 13.70 20.45
CA GLN A 163 12.56 13.15 21.78
C GLN A 163 13.49 11.95 22.06
N PHE A 164 13.71 11.07 21.07
CA PHE A 164 14.67 9.97 21.21
C PHE A 164 16.12 10.45 21.25
N ASP A 165 16.48 11.51 20.54
CA ASP A 165 17.81 12.11 20.58
C ASP A 165 18.10 12.75 21.96
N ARG A 166 17.11 13.41 22.58
CA ARG A 166 17.19 13.90 23.94
C ARG A 166 17.38 12.75 24.93
N LEU A 167 16.60 11.67 24.82
CA LEU A 167 16.76 10.48 25.66
C LEU A 167 18.14 9.85 25.53
N LYS A 168 18.73 9.84 24.33
CA LYS A 168 20.08 9.32 24.13
C LYS A 168 21.15 10.15 24.84
N ALA A 169 20.93 11.44 25.02
CA ALA A 169 21.83 12.33 25.76
C ALA A 169 21.75 12.17 27.30
N GLU A 170 20.72 11.44 27.78
CA GLU A 170 20.54 11.15 29.19
C GLU A 170 21.26 9.83 29.57
N ASN A 171 21.63 9.71 30.85
CA ASN A 171 22.25 8.48 31.36
C ASN A 171 21.19 7.41 31.66
N LEU A 172 20.72 6.74 30.62
CA LEU A 172 19.66 5.74 30.70
C LEU A 172 20.21 4.34 31.06
N PRO A 173 19.39 3.50 31.74
CA PRO A 173 19.68 2.07 31.83
C PRO A 173 19.90 1.41 30.46
N PRO A 174 20.83 0.43 30.36
CA PRO A 174 21.18 -0.18 29.07
C PRO A 174 19.97 -0.71 28.25
N GLN A 175 18.98 -1.30 28.92
CA GLN A 175 17.77 -1.81 28.29
C GLN A 175 16.91 -0.73 27.64
N LEU A 176 16.79 0.44 28.27
CA LEU A 176 16.08 1.58 27.71
C LEU A 176 16.87 2.22 26.57
N MET A 177 18.20 2.27 26.68
CA MET A 177 19.06 2.75 25.59
C MET A 177 18.92 1.87 24.34
N GLU A 178 18.88 0.56 24.50
CA GLU A 178 18.64 -0.36 23.39
C GLU A 178 17.29 -0.09 22.71
N GLN A 179 16.22 0.13 23.46
CA GLN A 179 14.92 0.49 22.91
C GLN A 179 14.97 1.82 22.14
N VAL A 180 15.64 2.84 22.69
CA VAL A 180 15.84 4.13 22.00
C VAL A 180 16.53 3.93 20.65
N GLU A 181 17.61 3.13 20.60
CA GLU A 181 18.31 2.87 19.35
C GLU A 181 17.47 2.06 18.34
N LEU A 182 16.64 1.14 18.80
CA LEU A 182 15.70 0.42 17.91
C LEU A 182 14.68 1.37 17.27
N TYR A 183 14.09 2.30 18.06
CA TYR A 183 13.17 3.29 17.50
C TYR A 183 13.89 4.26 16.55
N ARG A 184 15.09 4.71 16.87
CA ARG A 184 15.89 5.59 16.00
C ARG A 184 16.24 4.89 14.68
N LYS A 185 16.61 3.60 14.74
CA LYS A 185 16.82 2.79 13.54
C LYS A 185 15.56 2.70 12.69
N ALA A 186 14.40 2.41 13.30
CA ALA A 186 13.13 2.34 12.59
C ALA A 186 12.73 3.69 11.95
N LEU A 187 13.02 4.82 12.61
CA LEU A 187 12.81 6.16 12.04
C LEU A 187 13.69 6.40 10.81
N ARG A 188 14.98 6.03 10.87
CA ARG A 188 15.90 6.14 9.72
C ARG A 188 15.42 5.28 8.55
N GLU A 189 14.93 4.06 8.81
CA GLU A 189 14.39 3.16 7.78
C GLU A 189 13.11 3.70 7.13
N ARG A 190 12.29 4.46 7.87
CA ARG A 190 11.11 5.14 7.30
C ARG A 190 11.47 6.17 6.25
N ASP A 191 12.57 6.87 6.44
CA ASP A 191 13.06 7.94 5.57
C ASP A 191 14.22 7.48 4.65
N ALA A 192 14.56 6.19 4.66
CA ALA A 192 15.57 5.64 3.78
C ALA A 192 15.07 5.56 2.32
N TRP A 193 16.01 5.50 1.38
CA TRP A 193 15.69 5.12 0.02
C TRP A 193 15.07 3.72 -0.01
N LYS A 194 13.97 3.61 -0.72
CA LYS A 194 13.33 2.32 -1.01
C LYS A 194 13.58 2.01 -2.47
N VAL A 195 14.36 1.00 -2.71
CA VAL A 195 14.64 0.50 -4.05
C VAL A 195 13.91 -0.82 -4.21
N ASN A 196 13.17 -0.96 -5.30
CA ASN A 196 12.51 -2.20 -5.68
C ASN A 196 12.89 -2.58 -7.08
N GLY A 197 13.04 -3.87 -7.31
CA GLY A 197 13.36 -4.40 -8.62
C GLY A 197 12.69 -5.75 -8.82
N GLY A 198 12.39 -6.05 -10.07
CA GLY A 198 11.82 -7.34 -10.42
C GLY A 198 11.93 -7.62 -11.90
N PHE A 199 11.92 -8.90 -12.23
CA PHE A 199 11.84 -9.35 -13.61
C PHE A 199 10.95 -10.60 -13.68
N SER A 200 10.41 -10.87 -14.87
CA SER A 200 9.72 -12.12 -15.16
C SER A 200 9.97 -12.55 -16.59
N VAL A 201 9.99 -13.85 -16.81
CA VAL A 201 9.95 -14.46 -18.14
C VAL A 201 8.54 -14.94 -18.39
N THR A 202 7.92 -14.44 -19.46
CA THR A 202 6.51 -14.65 -19.78
C THR A 202 6.38 -15.30 -21.14
N ARG A 203 5.73 -16.45 -21.21
CA ARG A 203 5.18 -16.99 -22.46
C ARG A 203 3.80 -16.36 -22.65
N GLU A 204 3.63 -15.69 -23.77
CA GLU A 204 2.43 -14.91 -24.06
C GLU A 204 1.83 -15.31 -25.40
N HIS A 205 0.54 -15.67 -25.38
CA HIS A 205 -0.25 -15.91 -26.56
C HIS A 205 -0.85 -14.59 -27.05
N ASN A 206 -0.88 -14.40 -28.37
CA ASN A 206 -1.50 -13.24 -29.02
C ASN A 206 -0.90 -11.89 -28.56
N ILE A 207 0.44 -11.72 -28.70
CA ILE A 207 1.14 -10.48 -28.31
C ILE A 207 0.68 -9.27 -29.12
N ASN A 208 0.21 -9.48 -30.37
CA ASN A 208 -0.31 -8.44 -31.25
C ASN A 208 -1.80 -8.13 -31.01
N GLN A 209 -2.45 -8.79 -30.05
CA GLN A 209 -3.88 -8.64 -29.75
C GLN A 209 -4.76 -8.74 -31.01
N ALA A 210 -4.39 -9.62 -31.92
CA ALA A 210 -5.19 -9.86 -33.13
C ALA A 210 -6.60 -10.34 -32.76
N PRO A 211 -7.61 -9.98 -33.53
CA PRO A 211 -8.98 -10.42 -33.31
C PRO A 211 -9.11 -11.96 -33.21
N LYS A 212 -10.03 -12.42 -32.39
CA LYS A 212 -10.31 -13.86 -32.23
C LYS A 212 -10.73 -14.49 -33.54
N ARG A 213 -11.53 -13.77 -34.32
CA ARG A 213 -11.96 -14.19 -35.68
C ARG A 213 -10.92 -13.73 -36.69
N GLN A 214 -10.46 -14.65 -37.53
CA GLN A 214 -9.49 -14.40 -38.60
C GLN A 214 -10.14 -13.78 -39.82
N GLN A 215 -11.47 -13.96 -40.01
CA GLN A 215 -12.21 -13.49 -41.15
C GLN A 215 -13.62 -13.01 -40.74
N TYR A 216 -14.06 -11.90 -41.32
CA TYR A 216 -15.41 -11.38 -41.17
C TYR A 216 -15.90 -10.78 -42.48
N GLY A 217 -16.83 -11.45 -43.15
CA GLY A 217 -17.22 -11.12 -44.53
C GLY A 217 -16.02 -11.19 -45.50
N LYS A 218 -15.76 -10.09 -46.20
CA LYS A 218 -14.60 -9.95 -47.10
C LYS A 218 -13.30 -9.50 -46.39
N TRP A 219 -13.34 -9.26 -45.05
CA TRP A 219 -12.21 -8.76 -44.29
C TRP A 219 -11.40 -9.90 -43.69
N THR A 220 -10.09 -9.88 -43.93
CA THR A 220 -9.12 -10.80 -43.29
C THR A 220 -8.31 -10.04 -42.27
N PHE A 221 -8.19 -10.56 -41.04
CA PHE A 221 -7.46 -9.96 -39.95
C PHE A 221 -6.05 -10.55 -39.79
N PRO A 222 -5.12 -9.82 -39.20
CA PRO A 222 -3.79 -10.36 -38.91
C PRO A 222 -3.87 -11.63 -38.05
N LYS A 223 -3.01 -12.58 -38.34
CA LYS A 223 -2.87 -13.78 -37.50
C LYS A 223 -2.34 -13.41 -36.10
N GLN A 224 -2.76 -14.18 -35.12
CA GLN A 224 -2.21 -14.08 -33.78
C GLN A 224 -0.73 -14.44 -33.79
N VAL A 225 0.06 -13.67 -33.05
CA VAL A 225 1.51 -13.87 -32.90
C VAL A 225 1.78 -14.19 -31.45
N ASP A 226 2.47 -15.28 -31.20
CA ASP A 226 2.91 -15.66 -29.87
C ASP A 226 4.36 -15.19 -29.65
N GLY A 227 4.72 -14.96 -28.40
CA GLY A 227 6.05 -14.51 -28.05
C GLY A 227 6.47 -14.87 -26.63
N THR A 228 7.77 -14.89 -26.43
CA THR A 228 8.34 -14.93 -25.09
C THR A 228 8.93 -13.56 -24.80
N ALA A 229 8.55 -13.00 -23.67
CA ALA A 229 8.99 -11.69 -23.22
C ALA A 229 9.79 -11.79 -21.92
N VAL A 230 10.72 -10.88 -21.75
CA VAL A 230 11.32 -10.54 -20.45
C VAL A 230 10.71 -9.22 -20.02
N ASN A 231 9.95 -9.26 -18.93
CA ASN A 231 9.47 -8.05 -18.28
C ASN A 231 10.44 -7.65 -17.18
N TYR A 232 10.65 -6.37 -17.00
CA TYR A 232 11.52 -5.84 -15.96
C TYR A 232 10.91 -4.59 -15.32
N ARG A 233 11.28 -4.36 -14.06
CA ARG A 233 10.93 -3.15 -13.32
C ARG A 233 12.07 -2.81 -12.37
N LEU A 234 12.37 -1.52 -12.29
CA LEU A 234 13.24 -0.92 -11.29
C LEU A 234 12.59 0.37 -10.82
N GLY A 235 12.52 0.58 -9.51
CA GLY A 235 12.00 1.80 -8.93
C GLY A 235 12.81 2.20 -7.71
N ALA A 236 12.94 3.50 -7.50
CA ALA A 236 13.53 4.08 -6.31
C ALA A 236 12.66 5.24 -5.83
N GLU A 237 12.39 5.27 -4.54
CA GLU A 237 11.62 6.33 -3.89
C GLU A 237 12.30 6.75 -2.60
N LYS A 238 12.31 8.04 -2.33
CA LYS A 238 12.75 8.66 -1.09
C LYS A 238 11.61 9.42 -0.47
N LYS A 239 11.44 9.23 0.84
CA LYS A 239 10.52 9.99 1.68
C LYS A 239 11.33 10.82 2.65
N TRP A 240 10.92 12.06 2.88
CA TRP A 240 11.46 12.95 3.91
C TRP A 240 10.33 13.34 4.84
N SER A 241 10.45 12.93 6.09
CA SER A 241 9.50 13.30 7.14
C SER A 241 9.64 14.78 7.50
N LEU A 242 8.51 15.46 7.65
CA LEU A 242 8.38 16.85 8.06
C LEU A 242 7.63 16.92 9.40
N LYS A 243 7.45 18.14 9.91
CA LYS A 243 6.70 18.38 11.15
C LYS A 243 5.25 17.90 11.06
N ASN A 244 4.71 17.49 12.21
CA ASN A 244 3.28 17.15 12.40
C ASN A 244 2.73 16.05 11.49
N GLY A 245 3.57 15.10 11.05
CA GLY A 245 3.15 13.99 10.19
C GLY A 245 3.10 14.31 8.69
N TRP A 246 3.48 15.51 8.29
CA TRP A 246 3.70 15.83 6.89
C TRP A 246 4.99 15.18 6.37
N TYR A 247 5.07 15.01 5.07
CA TYR A 247 6.26 14.50 4.40
C TYR A 247 6.28 14.92 2.93
N THR A 248 7.45 14.89 2.34
CA THR A 248 7.65 14.98 0.89
C THR A 248 8.17 13.68 0.35
N THR A 249 7.94 13.42 -0.94
CA THR A 249 8.45 12.26 -1.66
C THR A 249 9.05 12.69 -2.99
N ALA A 250 10.08 11.96 -3.41
CA ALA A 250 10.56 11.99 -4.79
C ALA A 250 10.95 10.58 -5.19
N GLY A 251 10.67 10.23 -6.43
CA GLY A 251 10.99 8.89 -6.93
C GLY A 251 11.06 8.84 -8.44
N GLY A 252 11.61 7.73 -8.91
CA GLY A 252 11.62 7.40 -10.33
C GLY A 252 11.50 5.92 -10.52
N ASP A 253 10.95 5.53 -11.67
CA ASP A 253 10.81 4.13 -12.03
C ASP A 253 11.00 3.92 -13.52
N VAL A 254 11.48 2.74 -13.84
CA VAL A 254 11.58 2.22 -15.20
C VAL A 254 10.96 0.84 -15.22
N SER A 255 10.06 0.61 -16.15
CA SER A 255 9.49 -0.71 -16.39
C SER A 255 9.32 -0.95 -17.86
N GLY A 256 9.40 -2.22 -18.27
CA GLY A 256 9.23 -2.53 -19.65
C GLY A 256 9.15 -4.03 -19.93
N ARG A 257 9.00 -4.30 -21.22
CA ARG A 257 8.89 -5.63 -21.79
C ARG A 257 9.71 -5.70 -23.04
N VAL A 258 10.54 -6.70 -23.14
CA VAL A 258 11.38 -6.98 -24.31
C VAL A 258 11.00 -8.33 -24.90
N TYR A 259 10.74 -8.36 -26.21
CA TYR A 259 10.52 -9.55 -26.99
C TYR A 259 11.75 -9.79 -27.89
N PRO A 260 12.69 -10.69 -27.51
CA PRO A 260 13.93 -10.91 -28.30
C PRO A 260 13.66 -11.26 -29.75
N GLY A 261 12.62 -12.07 -30.01
CA GLY A 261 12.21 -12.48 -31.36
C GLY A 261 11.27 -11.50 -32.09
N ASN A 262 10.80 -10.42 -31.41
CA ASN A 262 9.80 -9.52 -31.97
C ASN A 262 9.93 -8.08 -31.44
N LYS A 263 11.06 -7.45 -31.71
CA LYS A 263 11.46 -6.13 -31.17
C LYS A 263 10.42 -5.00 -31.41
N LYS A 264 9.57 -5.12 -32.43
CA LYS A 264 8.49 -4.15 -32.71
C LYS A 264 7.41 -4.08 -31.61
N PHE A 265 7.35 -5.05 -30.70
CA PHE A 265 6.47 -5.07 -29.55
C PHE A 265 7.18 -4.73 -28.23
N ASN A 266 8.48 -4.38 -28.29
CA ASN A 266 9.18 -3.88 -27.10
C ASN A 266 8.46 -2.64 -26.57
N ASP A 267 8.32 -2.55 -25.26
CA ASP A 267 7.63 -1.46 -24.59
C ASP A 267 8.41 -1.08 -23.32
N MET A 268 8.69 0.19 -23.14
CA MET A 268 9.36 0.69 -21.94
C MET A 268 8.72 2.00 -21.51
N THR A 269 8.51 2.15 -20.23
CA THR A 269 8.07 3.40 -19.60
C THR A 269 9.09 3.78 -18.54
N ALA A 270 9.54 5.04 -18.56
CA ALA A 270 10.37 5.63 -17.54
C ALA A 270 9.64 6.84 -16.95
N GLY A 271 9.58 6.95 -15.64
CA GLY A 271 8.84 7.99 -14.94
C GLY A 271 9.62 8.60 -13.79
N VAL A 272 9.30 9.86 -13.49
CA VAL A 272 9.73 10.57 -12.28
C VAL A 272 8.51 11.20 -11.62
N SER A 273 8.52 11.27 -10.30
CA SER A 273 7.45 11.89 -9.53
C SER A 273 7.97 12.59 -8.30
N GLY A 274 7.23 13.61 -7.86
CA GLY A 274 7.48 14.31 -6.62
C GLY A 274 6.17 14.73 -5.97
N GLY A 275 6.11 14.72 -4.64
CA GLY A 275 4.86 14.95 -3.97
C GLY A 275 4.99 15.37 -2.52
N ILE A 276 3.83 15.71 -1.95
CA ILE A 276 3.64 16.02 -0.54
C ILE A 276 2.52 15.15 0.02
N GLY A 277 2.65 14.73 1.26
CA GLY A 277 1.63 13.95 1.93
C GLY A 277 1.57 14.19 3.42
N PHE A 278 0.55 13.62 4.00
CA PHE A 278 0.30 13.61 5.44
C PHE A 278 0.01 12.19 5.90
N ALA A 279 0.68 11.74 6.95
CA ALA A 279 0.43 10.44 7.56
C ALA A 279 0.22 10.57 9.07
N ASP A 280 -0.76 9.86 9.58
CA ASP A 280 -0.91 9.58 11.00
C ASP A 280 -1.04 8.06 11.24
N ARG A 281 -1.37 7.65 12.44
CA ARG A 281 -1.53 6.22 12.79
C ARG A 281 -2.49 5.46 11.87
N ARG A 282 -3.56 6.11 11.37
CA ARG A 282 -4.65 5.46 10.63
C ARG A 282 -4.78 5.88 9.19
N LYS A 283 -4.19 7.00 8.80
CA LYS A 283 -4.36 7.58 7.46
C LYS A 283 -3.01 7.90 6.85
N ASP A 284 -2.95 7.79 5.54
CA ASP A 284 -1.87 8.27 4.70
C ASP A 284 -2.50 8.84 3.43
N ALA A 285 -2.28 10.10 3.17
CA ALA A 285 -2.83 10.81 2.03
C ALA A 285 -1.75 11.66 1.38
N GLY A 286 -1.75 11.78 0.08
CA GLY A 286 -0.78 12.61 -0.61
C GLY A 286 -1.19 12.97 -2.02
N LEU A 287 -0.52 14.00 -2.51
CA LEU A 287 -0.58 14.50 -3.87
C LEU A 287 0.82 14.44 -4.46
N ALA A 288 0.97 13.83 -5.64
CA ALA A 288 2.20 13.82 -6.40
C ALA A 288 1.95 14.28 -7.83
N VAL A 289 2.90 15.02 -8.40
CA VAL A 289 2.98 15.29 -9.83
C VAL A 289 3.95 14.30 -10.45
N PHE A 290 3.73 13.96 -11.71
CA PHE A 290 4.58 13.01 -12.41
C PHE A 290 4.81 13.37 -13.87
N HIS A 291 5.93 12.92 -14.40
CA HIS A 291 6.26 12.91 -15.81
C HIS A 291 6.70 11.50 -16.22
N GLU A 292 6.09 10.95 -17.25
CA GLU A 292 6.41 9.63 -17.79
C GLU A 292 6.71 9.72 -19.29
N ARG A 293 7.74 8.99 -19.71
CA ARG A 293 8.07 8.79 -21.14
C ARG A 293 7.92 7.33 -21.49
N ARG A 294 7.32 7.05 -22.64
CA ARG A 294 7.14 5.70 -23.16
C ARG A 294 7.81 5.55 -24.52
N THR A 295 8.51 4.45 -24.71
CA THR A 295 8.97 3.98 -26.00
C THR A 295 8.18 2.72 -26.39
N TYR A 296 7.93 2.55 -27.69
CA TYR A 296 7.28 1.38 -28.25
C TYR A 296 7.95 0.97 -29.56
N GLY A 297 8.25 -0.30 -29.73
CA GLY A 297 9.06 -0.78 -30.86
C GLY A 297 10.48 -0.21 -30.86
N ASN A 298 11.01 0.17 -29.70
CA ASN A 298 12.27 0.89 -29.44
C ASN A 298 12.29 2.37 -29.88
N ASP A 299 11.17 2.91 -30.30
CA ASP A 299 11.04 4.31 -30.72
C ASP A 299 10.29 5.14 -29.69
N ALA A 300 10.58 6.45 -29.63
CA ALA A 300 9.80 7.39 -28.81
C ALA A 300 8.32 7.34 -29.21
N TYR A 301 7.44 7.08 -28.24
CA TYR A 301 6.02 6.86 -28.49
C TYR A 301 5.14 7.97 -27.89
N SER A 302 5.29 8.26 -26.62
CA SER A 302 4.50 9.28 -25.94
C SER A 302 5.18 9.76 -24.66
N TYR A 303 4.70 10.90 -24.17
CA TYR A 303 4.94 11.33 -22.81
C TYR A 303 3.64 11.75 -22.12
N THR A 304 3.60 11.56 -20.80
CA THR A 304 2.44 11.90 -19.98
C THR A 304 2.88 12.79 -18.82
N ASN A 305 2.18 13.91 -18.65
CA ASN A 305 2.29 14.75 -17.46
C ASN A 305 0.99 14.65 -16.69
N GLY A 306 1.07 14.57 -15.36
CA GLY A 306 -0.14 14.41 -14.58
C GLY A 306 0.06 14.65 -13.11
N ALA A 307 -1.05 14.47 -12.38
CA ALA A 307 -1.10 14.53 -10.93
C ALA A 307 -1.83 13.31 -10.41
N ARG A 308 -1.39 12.83 -9.25
CA ARG A 308 -1.92 11.64 -8.60
C ARG A 308 -2.22 11.95 -7.14
N LEU A 309 -3.45 11.69 -6.73
CA LEU A 309 -3.90 11.72 -5.34
C LEU A 309 -4.00 10.30 -4.82
N TYR A 310 -3.68 10.10 -3.56
CA TYR A 310 -3.98 8.85 -2.88
C TYR A 310 -4.46 9.12 -1.46
N PHE A 311 -5.29 8.21 -0.97
CA PHE A 311 -5.82 8.23 0.37
C PHE A 311 -5.99 6.80 0.87
N ASN A 312 -5.21 6.44 1.88
CA ASN A 312 -5.25 5.13 2.53
C ASN A 312 -5.72 5.33 3.97
N ARG A 313 -6.61 4.46 4.45
CA ARG A 313 -7.13 4.55 5.80
C ARG A 313 -7.39 3.18 6.39
N TRP A 314 -6.90 2.97 7.60
CA TRP A 314 -7.30 1.87 8.45
C TRP A 314 -8.53 2.27 9.26
N GLN A 315 -9.69 1.67 9.00
CA GLN A 315 -10.91 1.85 9.81
C GLN A 315 -10.79 1.09 11.12
N THR A 316 -10.32 -0.15 11.04
CA THR A 316 -10.05 -1.05 12.16
C THR A 316 -8.74 -1.80 11.88
N PRO A 317 -8.19 -2.59 12.82
CA PRO A 317 -7.03 -3.44 12.55
C PRO A 317 -7.23 -4.48 11.43
N LYS A 318 -8.48 -4.72 11.01
CA LYS A 318 -8.82 -5.70 9.98
C LYS A 318 -9.31 -5.09 8.67
N TRP A 319 -9.69 -3.81 8.66
CA TRP A 319 -10.28 -3.16 7.50
C TRP A 319 -9.45 -1.96 7.05
N GLN A 320 -9.10 -1.95 5.78
CA GLN A 320 -8.34 -0.86 5.15
C GLN A 320 -9.04 -0.41 3.87
N THR A 321 -9.18 0.90 3.68
CA THR A 321 -9.56 1.50 2.39
C THR A 321 -8.31 2.03 1.70
N LEU A 322 -8.23 1.75 0.39
CA LEU A 322 -7.21 2.26 -0.51
C LEU A 322 -7.92 3.02 -1.63
N SER A 323 -7.69 4.31 -1.73
CA SER A 323 -8.30 5.17 -2.75
C SER A 323 -7.24 5.94 -3.49
N SER A 324 -7.46 6.14 -4.78
CA SER A 324 -6.58 6.96 -5.60
C SER A 324 -7.35 7.60 -6.74
N ALA A 325 -6.85 8.75 -7.17
CA ALA A 325 -7.29 9.44 -8.36
C ALA A 325 -6.06 9.92 -9.14
N GLU A 326 -6.07 9.73 -10.45
CA GLU A 326 -5.02 10.21 -11.33
C GLU A 326 -5.65 11.00 -12.47
N TRP A 327 -5.09 12.14 -12.74
CA TRP A 327 -5.34 12.91 -13.95
C TRP A 327 -4.04 13.04 -14.74
N GLY A 328 -4.10 12.84 -16.05
CA GLY A 328 -2.93 12.97 -16.91
C GLY A 328 -3.28 13.47 -18.30
N ARG A 329 -2.31 14.13 -18.92
CA ARG A 329 -2.32 14.53 -20.32
C ARG A 329 -1.20 13.80 -21.05
N LEU A 330 -1.60 12.92 -21.96
CA LEU A 330 -0.69 12.21 -22.84
C LEU A 330 -0.54 12.96 -24.15
N LYS A 331 0.72 13.11 -24.56
CA LYS A 331 1.07 13.55 -25.91
C LYS A 331 1.82 12.47 -26.65
N ASN A 332 1.36 12.14 -27.83
CA ASN A 332 2.02 11.20 -28.71
C ASN A 332 3.09 11.91 -29.55
N THR A 333 4.28 11.33 -29.64
CA THR A 333 5.43 11.95 -30.33
C THR A 333 5.34 11.93 -31.84
N ARG A 334 4.56 11.01 -32.41
CA ARG A 334 4.45 10.82 -33.87
C ARG A 334 3.09 11.19 -34.44
N ARG A 335 2.05 11.17 -33.63
CA ARG A 335 0.65 11.34 -34.05
C ARG A 335 -0.10 12.26 -33.09
N ALA A 336 0.00 13.57 -33.28
CA ALA A 336 -0.71 14.54 -32.42
C ALA A 336 -2.24 14.28 -32.35
N ARG A 337 -2.83 13.66 -33.39
CA ARG A 337 -4.23 13.21 -33.40
C ARG A 337 -4.53 12.20 -32.29
N SER A 338 -3.53 11.56 -31.73
CA SER A 338 -3.66 10.56 -30.65
C SER A 338 -3.41 11.13 -29.25
N ASP A 339 -3.24 12.44 -29.14
CA ASP A 339 -3.15 13.12 -27.84
C ASP A 339 -4.46 12.95 -27.07
N ASN A 340 -4.36 12.73 -25.78
CA ASN A 340 -5.54 12.57 -24.95
C ASN A 340 -5.33 13.06 -23.51
N THR A 341 -6.43 13.24 -22.82
CA THR A 341 -6.47 13.42 -21.37
C THR A 341 -7.19 12.26 -20.73
N HIS A 342 -6.78 11.89 -19.53
CA HIS A 342 -7.46 10.83 -18.79
C HIS A 342 -7.69 11.21 -17.33
N LEU A 343 -8.73 10.64 -16.79
CA LEU A 343 -9.03 10.60 -15.36
C LEU A 343 -9.25 9.16 -14.97
N GLN A 344 -8.54 8.72 -13.96
CA GLN A 344 -8.72 7.40 -13.34
C GLN A 344 -9.03 7.57 -11.87
N ILE A 345 -10.01 6.84 -11.36
CA ILE A 345 -10.37 6.78 -9.94
C ILE A 345 -10.45 5.30 -9.58
N SER A 346 -9.82 4.95 -8.48
CA SER A 346 -9.82 3.58 -7.96
C SER A 346 -10.09 3.62 -6.46
N ASN A 347 -10.99 2.74 -6.01
CA ASN A 347 -11.27 2.55 -4.60
C ASN A 347 -11.30 1.06 -4.29
N SER A 348 -10.62 0.65 -3.23
CA SER A 348 -10.56 -0.74 -2.78
C SER A 348 -10.75 -0.82 -1.28
N LEU A 349 -11.49 -1.82 -0.86
CA LEU A 349 -11.66 -2.21 0.53
C LEU A 349 -10.98 -3.56 0.75
N VAL A 350 -10.04 -3.59 1.70
CA VAL A 350 -9.30 -4.80 2.06
C VAL A 350 -9.75 -5.26 3.45
N PHE A 351 -10.06 -6.53 3.56
CA PHE A 351 -10.39 -7.20 4.81
C PHE A 351 -9.33 -8.25 5.14
N TYR A 352 -8.61 -8.08 6.23
CA TYR A 352 -7.68 -9.04 6.78
C TYR A 352 -8.39 -9.92 7.80
N ARG A 353 -8.71 -11.16 7.42
CA ARG A 353 -9.29 -12.13 8.37
C ARG A 353 -8.29 -12.46 9.48
N ASN A 354 -7.05 -12.71 9.08
CA ASN A 354 -5.90 -12.97 9.96
C ASN A 354 -4.59 -12.72 9.19
N ALA A 355 -3.44 -13.03 9.79
CA ALA A 355 -2.12 -12.86 9.16
C ALA A 355 -1.89 -13.69 7.87
N ARG A 356 -2.75 -14.68 7.59
CA ARG A 356 -2.60 -15.63 6.47
C ARG A 356 -3.64 -15.43 5.37
N GLN A 357 -4.71 -14.68 5.63
CA GLN A 357 -5.83 -14.56 4.70
C GLN A 357 -6.36 -13.14 4.61
N TYR A 358 -6.52 -12.65 3.39
CA TYR A 358 -7.18 -11.38 3.13
C TYR A 358 -8.08 -11.46 1.89
N TRP A 359 -9.03 -10.53 1.84
CA TRP A 359 -9.97 -10.32 0.76
C TRP A 359 -9.91 -8.85 0.34
N MET A 360 -10.01 -8.59 -0.94
CA MET A 360 -10.07 -7.22 -1.47
C MET A 360 -11.20 -7.12 -2.47
N GLY A 361 -12.05 -6.12 -2.32
CA GLY A 361 -13.04 -5.69 -3.31
C GLY A 361 -12.71 -4.28 -3.79
N GLY A 362 -12.85 -4.01 -5.08
CA GLY A 362 -12.52 -2.69 -5.62
C GLY A 362 -13.39 -2.26 -6.78
N LEU A 363 -13.54 -0.95 -6.92
CA LEU A 363 -14.24 -0.24 -7.99
C LEU A 363 -13.26 0.65 -8.72
N ASP A 364 -13.34 0.64 -10.06
CA ASP A 364 -12.53 1.48 -10.92
C ASP A 364 -13.40 2.29 -11.87
N PHE A 365 -13.05 3.53 -12.03
CA PHE A 365 -13.55 4.41 -13.07
C PHE A 365 -12.38 4.95 -13.88
N TYR A 366 -12.47 4.87 -15.20
CA TYR A 366 -11.50 5.45 -16.11
C TYR A 366 -12.22 6.19 -17.22
N ARG A 367 -11.77 7.39 -17.51
CA ARG A 367 -12.30 8.24 -18.58
C ARG A 367 -11.14 8.72 -19.45
N GLU A 368 -11.27 8.53 -20.75
CA GLU A 368 -10.33 9.05 -21.75
C GLU A 368 -11.03 10.00 -22.71
N ARG A 369 -10.35 11.09 -23.00
CA ARG A 369 -10.84 12.11 -23.93
C ARG A 369 -9.73 12.51 -24.90
N ASN A 370 -9.99 12.31 -26.18
CA ASN A 370 -9.15 12.72 -27.30
C ASN A 370 -9.84 13.89 -28.00
N PRO A 371 -9.25 15.10 -28.00
CA PRO A 371 -9.87 16.26 -28.60
C PRO A 371 -9.95 16.17 -30.13
N ALA A 372 -9.01 15.48 -30.78
CA ALA A 372 -8.92 15.36 -32.23
C ALA A 372 -9.79 14.23 -32.80
N ASP A 373 -10.04 13.15 -32.01
CA ASP A 373 -10.86 12.03 -32.43
C ASP A 373 -11.80 11.54 -31.34
N ARG A 374 -13.05 11.98 -31.40
CA ARG A 374 -14.10 11.56 -30.46
C ARG A 374 -14.43 10.07 -30.53
N GLY A 375 -14.01 9.36 -31.58
CA GLY A 375 -14.14 7.90 -31.71
C GLY A 375 -13.33 7.15 -30.66
N ASP A 376 -12.26 7.78 -30.17
CA ASP A 376 -11.40 7.22 -29.14
C ASP A 376 -11.85 7.55 -27.70
N ASN A 377 -12.87 8.40 -27.56
CA ASN A 377 -13.41 8.76 -26.27
C ASN A 377 -14.20 7.63 -25.65
N PHE A 378 -13.87 7.28 -24.41
CA PHE A 378 -14.62 6.26 -23.68
C PHE A 378 -14.64 6.51 -22.17
N ASN A 379 -15.60 5.85 -21.53
CA ASN A 379 -15.63 5.63 -20.08
C ASN A 379 -15.54 4.13 -19.82
N ARG A 380 -14.78 3.76 -18.79
CA ARG A 380 -14.63 2.37 -18.35
C ARG A 380 -15.00 2.26 -16.87
N TYR A 381 -15.82 1.29 -16.54
CA TYR A 381 -16.25 0.95 -15.19
C TYR A 381 -15.78 -0.45 -14.89
N GLY A 382 -15.06 -0.63 -13.80
CA GLY A 382 -14.45 -1.90 -13.43
C GLY A 382 -14.79 -2.33 -12.01
N LEU A 383 -14.85 -3.65 -11.83
CA LEU A 383 -14.95 -4.34 -10.56
C LEU A 383 -13.69 -5.21 -10.40
N ARG A 384 -13.12 -5.21 -9.22
CA ARG A 384 -11.96 -6.07 -8.89
C ARG A 384 -12.24 -6.84 -7.61
N PHE A 385 -11.75 -8.06 -7.59
CA PHE A 385 -11.74 -8.92 -6.44
C PHE A 385 -10.38 -9.60 -6.32
N ALA A 386 -9.85 -9.72 -5.12
CA ALA A 386 -8.69 -10.54 -4.84
C ALA A 386 -8.87 -11.33 -3.54
N TRP A 387 -8.30 -12.53 -3.54
CA TRP A 387 -8.24 -13.39 -2.37
C TRP A 387 -6.84 -13.95 -2.24
N GLY A 388 -6.17 -13.59 -1.13
CA GLY A 388 -4.86 -14.08 -0.77
C GLY A 388 -4.94 -15.06 0.39
N GLN A 389 -4.24 -16.18 0.26
CA GLN A 389 -4.22 -17.25 1.26
C GLN A 389 -2.81 -17.83 1.41
N GLU A 390 -2.32 -17.90 2.64
CA GLU A 390 -1.21 -18.76 3.05
C GLU A 390 -1.78 -20.05 3.63
N TRP A 391 -1.45 -21.19 3.00
CA TRP A 391 -1.97 -22.50 3.39
C TRP A 391 -1.15 -23.03 4.58
N GLY A 392 -1.85 -23.22 5.71
CA GLY A 392 -1.25 -23.52 6.99
C GLY A 392 -0.30 -24.72 6.96
N GLY A 393 0.90 -24.56 7.51
CA GLY A 393 1.91 -25.62 7.64
C GLY A 393 2.69 -25.98 6.38
N SER A 394 2.10 -25.92 5.20
CA SER A 394 2.74 -26.30 3.93
C SER A 394 3.80 -25.32 3.43
N GLY A 395 3.69 -24.03 3.77
CA GLY A 395 4.52 -22.97 3.19
C GLY A 395 4.07 -22.51 1.80
N LEU A 396 2.99 -23.07 1.26
CA LEU A 396 2.37 -22.66 0.02
C LEU A 396 1.51 -21.41 0.26
N SER A 397 1.55 -20.49 -0.69
CA SER A 397 0.67 -19.32 -0.73
C SER A 397 0.05 -19.18 -2.10
N SER A 398 -1.17 -18.66 -2.14
CA SER A 398 -1.90 -18.42 -3.37
C SER A 398 -2.56 -17.04 -3.36
N LEU A 399 -2.74 -16.49 -4.57
CA LEU A 399 -3.43 -15.23 -4.79
C LEU A 399 -4.28 -15.35 -6.04
N LEU A 400 -5.59 -15.36 -5.84
CA LEU A 400 -6.58 -15.30 -6.90
C LEU A 400 -7.00 -13.84 -7.11
N ARG A 401 -7.03 -13.38 -8.37
CA ARG A 401 -7.59 -12.08 -8.75
C ARG A 401 -8.60 -12.26 -9.87
N LEU A 402 -9.70 -11.56 -9.74
CA LEU A 402 -10.76 -11.47 -10.72
C LEU A 402 -11.04 -10.01 -11.01
N GLY A 403 -11.20 -9.67 -12.27
CA GLY A 403 -11.58 -8.33 -12.71
C GLY A 403 -12.60 -8.40 -13.82
N ALA A 404 -13.63 -7.57 -13.75
CA ALA A 404 -14.61 -7.40 -14.81
C ALA A 404 -14.77 -5.91 -15.10
N ALA A 405 -14.87 -5.53 -16.37
CA ALA A 405 -15.09 -4.14 -16.72
C ALA A 405 -16.00 -4.01 -17.96
N LYS A 406 -16.62 -2.83 -18.04
CA LYS A 406 -17.36 -2.40 -19.23
C LYS A 406 -16.78 -1.09 -19.74
N ARG A 407 -16.52 -1.01 -21.05
CA ARG A 407 -16.04 0.18 -21.73
C ARG A 407 -17.11 0.67 -22.71
N HIS A 408 -17.47 1.93 -22.60
CA HIS A 408 -18.47 2.59 -23.43
C HIS A 408 -17.81 3.73 -24.20
N TYR A 409 -17.82 3.61 -25.52
CA TYR A 409 -17.29 4.61 -26.43
C TYR A 409 -18.34 5.65 -26.81
N GLU A 410 -17.92 6.87 -27.13
CA GLU A 410 -18.82 7.95 -27.56
C GLU A 410 -19.33 7.75 -28.98
N LYS A 411 -18.52 7.10 -29.84
CA LYS A 411 -18.87 6.85 -31.25
C LYS A 411 -18.83 5.36 -31.57
N PRO A 412 -19.43 4.98 -32.73
CA PRO A 412 -19.25 3.64 -33.29
C PRO A 412 -17.76 3.32 -33.54
N GLY A 413 -17.41 2.04 -33.42
CA GLY A 413 -16.20 1.49 -33.99
C GLY A 413 -16.37 1.18 -35.49
N PHE A 414 -15.35 0.62 -36.12
CA PHE A 414 -15.37 0.37 -37.52
C PHE A 414 -16.53 -0.59 -37.92
N PHE A 415 -16.61 -1.76 -37.30
CA PHE A 415 -17.65 -2.76 -37.63
C PHE A 415 -18.97 -2.50 -36.91
N SER A 416 -18.97 -1.97 -35.69
CA SER A 416 -20.22 -1.62 -35.02
C SER A 416 -20.93 -0.45 -35.69
N GLY A 417 -20.18 0.41 -36.40
CA GLY A 417 -20.71 1.48 -37.23
C GLY A 417 -21.62 1.04 -38.36
N PHE A 418 -21.34 -0.10 -38.98
CA PHE A 418 -22.24 -0.67 -40.02
C PHE A 418 -23.63 -1.02 -39.47
N LYS A 419 -23.75 -1.20 -38.14
CA LYS A 419 -25.03 -1.45 -37.47
C LYS A 419 -25.60 -0.18 -36.82
N GLY A 420 -24.96 0.98 -37.01
CA GLY A 420 -25.33 2.23 -36.32
C GLY A 420 -25.12 2.22 -34.81
N GLU A 421 -24.39 1.26 -34.27
CA GLU A 421 -24.20 1.08 -32.82
C GLU A 421 -22.92 1.71 -32.33
N ARG A 422 -22.95 2.35 -31.12
CA ARG A 422 -21.74 2.76 -30.41
C ARG A 422 -20.97 1.53 -29.96
N ARG A 423 -19.64 1.60 -30.03
CA ARG A 423 -18.77 0.53 -29.53
C ARG A 423 -18.91 0.34 -28.03
N ARG A 424 -19.02 -0.93 -27.63
CA ARG A 424 -19.09 -1.37 -26.22
C ARG A 424 -18.22 -2.60 -26.05
N ASP A 425 -17.27 -2.54 -25.10
CA ASP A 425 -16.43 -3.68 -24.80
C ASP A 425 -16.76 -4.18 -23.39
N LYS A 426 -16.72 -5.50 -23.21
CA LYS A 426 -16.74 -6.18 -21.90
C LYS A 426 -15.40 -6.86 -21.72
N GLU A 427 -14.77 -6.63 -20.58
CA GLU A 427 -13.45 -7.17 -20.25
C GLU A 427 -13.57 -8.12 -19.06
N LEU A 428 -12.92 -9.27 -19.14
CA LEU A 428 -12.74 -10.22 -18.05
C LEU A 428 -11.25 -10.49 -17.86
N ASN A 429 -10.77 -10.39 -16.64
CA ASN A 429 -9.39 -10.70 -16.28
C ASN A 429 -9.40 -11.68 -15.12
N THR A 430 -8.67 -12.77 -15.24
CA THR A 430 -8.49 -13.75 -14.17
C THR A 430 -7.00 -14.04 -14.02
N SER A 431 -6.50 -14.09 -12.80
CA SER A 431 -5.14 -14.54 -12.55
C SER A 431 -5.03 -15.34 -11.26
N LEU A 432 -4.20 -16.38 -11.29
CA LEU A 432 -3.82 -17.19 -10.16
C LEU A 432 -2.31 -17.15 -10.01
N SER A 433 -1.83 -16.71 -8.87
CA SER A 433 -0.42 -16.70 -8.53
C SER A 433 -0.16 -17.69 -7.40
N LEU A 434 0.90 -18.49 -7.52
CA LEU A 434 1.32 -19.51 -6.56
C LEU A 434 2.80 -19.31 -6.21
N TRP A 435 3.15 -19.42 -4.95
CA TRP A 435 4.55 -19.39 -4.48
C TRP A 435 4.71 -20.23 -3.21
N HIS A 436 5.92 -20.69 -2.99
CA HIS A 436 6.24 -21.52 -1.85
C HIS A 436 7.42 -20.93 -1.09
N ARG A 437 7.31 -20.82 0.25
CA ARG A 437 8.35 -20.18 1.07
C ARG A 437 9.68 -20.96 1.09
N ALA A 438 9.69 -22.28 0.83
CA ALA A 438 10.93 -23.04 0.71
C ALA A 438 11.82 -22.59 -0.47
N LEU A 439 11.22 -21.90 -1.46
CA LEU A 439 11.94 -21.34 -2.60
C LEU A 439 12.51 -19.93 -2.32
N TYR A 440 12.40 -19.47 -1.06
CA TYR A 440 12.98 -18.20 -0.65
C TYR A 440 14.51 -18.22 -0.67
N PHE A 441 15.10 -17.31 -1.44
CA PHE A 441 16.55 -17.14 -1.54
C PHE A 441 16.92 -15.65 -1.58
N LYS A 442 17.76 -15.19 -0.65
CA LYS A 442 18.31 -13.82 -0.59
C LYS A 442 17.27 -12.69 -0.79
N GLY A 443 16.11 -12.82 -0.22
CA GLY A 443 15.04 -11.81 -0.31
C GLY A 443 14.07 -12.00 -1.48
N ILE A 444 14.24 -13.04 -2.30
CA ILE A 444 13.41 -13.34 -3.45
C ILE A 444 12.62 -14.63 -3.20
N THR A 445 11.34 -14.63 -3.49
CA THR A 445 10.50 -15.84 -3.58
C THR A 445 9.91 -15.90 -4.99
N PRO A 446 10.31 -16.87 -5.82
CA PRO A 446 9.74 -17.06 -7.15
C PRO A 446 8.23 -17.26 -7.07
N ARG A 447 7.48 -16.63 -7.96
CA ARG A 447 6.02 -16.72 -8.05
C ARG A 447 5.60 -17.13 -9.44
N LEU A 448 4.93 -18.26 -9.57
CA LEU A 448 4.27 -18.67 -10.80
C LEU A 448 2.92 -17.97 -10.90
N THR A 449 2.65 -17.31 -12.01
CA THR A 449 1.37 -16.67 -12.31
C THR A 449 0.81 -17.14 -13.64
N LEU A 450 -0.44 -17.57 -13.61
CA LEU A 450 -1.24 -17.88 -14.77
C LEU A 450 -2.31 -16.79 -14.89
N SER A 451 -2.48 -16.22 -16.08
CA SER A 451 -3.51 -15.20 -16.30
C SER A 451 -4.23 -15.41 -17.62
N HIS A 452 -5.52 -15.15 -17.58
CA HIS A 452 -6.42 -15.14 -18.73
C HIS A 452 -7.10 -13.79 -18.83
N ARG A 453 -7.14 -13.24 -20.02
CA ARG A 453 -7.86 -12.02 -20.34
C ARG A 453 -8.72 -12.24 -21.57
N GLU A 454 -9.98 -11.85 -21.46
CA GLU A 454 -10.93 -11.86 -22.57
C GLU A 454 -11.54 -10.47 -22.74
N THR A 455 -11.61 -9.99 -23.98
CA THR A 455 -12.34 -8.78 -24.36
C THR A 455 -13.39 -9.17 -25.40
N ARG A 456 -14.66 -9.01 -25.04
CA ARG A 456 -15.81 -9.17 -25.95
C ARG A 456 -16.29 -7.79 -26.36
N SER A 457 -16.54 -7.61 -27.66
CA SER A 457 -16.93 -6.33 -28.23
C SER A 457 -18.06 -6.52 -29.25
N ASN A 458 -18.94 -5.52 -29.38
CA ASN A 458 -19.85 -5.45 -30.53
C ASN A 458 -19.13 -4.98 -31.81
N ASP A 459 -17.84 -4.67 -31.72
CA ASP A 459 -16.95 -4.43 -32.86
C ASP A 459 -15.95 -5.59 -32.97
N VAL A 460 -16.10 -6.45 -33.95
CA VAL A 460 -15.35 -7.71 -34.12
C VAL A 460 -13.84 -7.51 -34.14
N PHE A 461 -13.38 -6.38 -34.68
CA PHE A 461 -11.95 -6.04 -34.70
C PHE A 461 -11.33 -5.89 -33.27
N ASN A 462 -12.15 -5.65 -32.27
CA ASN A 462 -11.74 -5.41 -30.91
C ASN A 462 -12.02 -6.59 -29.96
N GLU A 463 -12.46 -7.72 -30.50
CA GLU A 463 -12.72 -8.95 -29.74
C GLU A 463 -11.47 -9.83 -29.75
N TYR A 464 -10.86 -10.05 -28.57
CA TYR A 464 -9.65 -10.86 -28.44
C TYR A 464 -9.55 -11.55 -27.08
N GLU A 465 -8.73 -12.59 -27.03
CA GLU A 465 -8.33 -13.25 -25.80
C GLU A 465 -6.81 -13.33 -25.70
N LYS A 466 -6.31 -13.44 -24.48
CA LYS A 466 -4.89 -13.48 -24.18
C LYS A 466 -4.61 -14.34 -22.95
N ASN A 467 -3.73 -15.33 -23.12
CA ASN A 467 -3.28 -16.20 -22.06
C ASN A 467 -1.80 -15.95 -21.76
N ARG A 468 -1.42 -15.97 -20.51
CA ARG A 468 -0.03 -15.78 -20.07
C ARG A 468 0.30 -16.77 -18.98
N ALA A 469 1.51 -17.30 -19.02
CA ALA A 469 2.12 -18.03 -17.92
C ALA A 469 3.52 -17.44 -17.69
N PHE A 470 3.84 -17.11 -16.46
CA PHE A 470 5.13 -16.48 -16.14
C PHE A 470 5.58 -16.74 -14.72
N VAL A 471 6.89 -16.67 -14.52
CA VAL A 471 7.53 -16.72 -13.21
C VAL A 471 8.12 -15.34 -12.92
N GLU A 472 7.74 -14.77 -11.78
CA GLU A 472 8.19 -13.46 -11.30
C GLU A 472 9.24 -13.62 -10.20
N PHE A 473 10.24 -12.74 -10.24
CA PHE A 473 11.30 -12.59 -9.26
C PHE A 473 11.32 -11.13 -8.81
N ASN A 474 10.82 -10.86 -7.61
CA ASN A 474 10.75 -9.50 -7.07
C ASN A 474 11.57 -9.38 -5.79
N LYS A 475 12.26 -8.25 -5.62
CA LYS A 475 13.03 -7.90 -4.43
C LYS A 475 12.86 -6.43 -4.08
N THR A 476 12.74 -6.15 -2.79
CA THR A 476 12.82 -4.81 -2.21
C THR A 476 14.11 -4.73 -1.38
N PHE A 477 14.87 -3.65 -1.58
CA PHE A 477 16.15 -3.38 -0.94
C PHE A 477 16.03 -2.29 0.13
#